data_1f12fd160eaa4e51527d48440372f273
#
_entry.id   1f12fd160eaa4e51527d48440372f273
#
_cell.length_a   1.000
_cell.length_b   1.000
_cell.length_c   1.000
_cell.angle_alpha   90.00
_cell.angle_beta   90.00
_cell.angle_gamma   90.00
#
_symmetry.space_group_name_H-M   'P 1'
#
loop_
_entity.id
_entity.type
_entity.pdbx_description
1 polymer ?
#
loop_
_entity_poly.entity_id
_entity_poly.type
_entity_poly.pdbx_seq_one_letter_code
_entity_poly.pdbx_strand_id
1 'polypeptide(L)'
;MEDKLQTTIDKILRLCAQNPDFDSELRKKLNIVTSNETLLIGDERINQIYEYCLERVVRKQAEDFYSGFPMQELVNVLVDDYCRMEFFRRKDAFGDFCLALYQQIECVTNNLCSNPDLDYIAKRMWGCPAYVITAKDTPISIENRRYESAYSIASLVLYKNNIIEKSMSSLQSLSATEKVRTVVYYLGYKATMRNVDYESYKEITSLLTDIYQCRNMNHRGSKQTEWEEKAINRIFPQKAVYYHKFLGALTLFIEQIKEGWSSLGDIKRYAEKITPKT
;
A
#
# COMPACT_ATOMS: atom_id res chain seq x y z
N MET A 1 -28.86 4.22 18.20
CA MET A 1 -29.02 4.00 16.74
C MET A 1 -29.64 5.22 16.05
N GLU A 2 -30.68 5.81 16.63
CA GLU A 2 -31.34 7.04 16.13
C GLU A 2 -30.37 8.24 15.96
N ASP A 3 -29.49 8.47 16.91
CA ASP A 3 -28.54 9.60 16.90
C ASP A 3 -27.56 9.58 15.69
N LYS A 4 -27.12 8.39 15.29
CA LYS A 4 -26.22 8.24 14.12
C LYS A 4 -26.98 8.45 12.80
N LEU A 5 -28.23 8.02 12.74
CA LEU A 5 -29.09 8.20 11.57
C LEU A 5 -29.39 9.68 11.36
N GLN A 6 -29.78 10.38 12.43
CA GLN A 6 -30.04 11.81 12.40
C GLN A 6 -28.80 12.60 11.95
N THR A 7 -27.63 12.29 12.53
CA THR A 7 -26.36 12.93 12.13
C THR A 7 -26.05 12.70 10.66
N THR A 8 -26.37 11.52 10.11
CA THR A 8 -26.16 11.20 8.71
C THR A 8 -27.11 11.97 7.80
N ILE A 9 -28.39 12.04 8.17
CA ILE A 9 -29.39 12.84 7.45
C ILE A 9 -28.97 14.31 7.41
N ASP A 10 -28.55 14.88 8.53
CA ASP A 10 -28.10 16.27 8.60
C ASP A 10 -26.88 16.55 7.71
N LYS A 11 -25.96 15.59 7.60
CA LYS A 11 -24.82 15.70 6.67
C LYS A 11 -25.26 15.67 5.20
N ILE A 12 -26.18 14.78 4.84
CA ILE A 12 -26.74 14.70 3.48
C ILE A 12 -27.45 16.00 3.13
N LEU A 13 -28.29 16.52 4.02
CA LEU A 13 -29.01 17.78 3.82
C LEU A 13 -28.05 18.97 3.63
N ARG A 14 -26.94 19.03 4.39
CA ARG A 14 -25.90 20.05 4.20
C ARG A 14 -25.20 19.92 2.87
N LEU A 15 -24.88 18.70 2.43
CA LEU A 15 -24.25 18.45 1.11
C LEU A 15 -25.19 18.86 -0.03
N CYS A 16 -26.48 18.55 0.03
CA CYS A 16 -27.46 18.99 -0.94
C CYS A 16 -27.58 20.52 -0.99
N ALA A 17 -27.58 21.18 0.18
CA ALA A 17 -27.66 22.63 0.28
C ALA A 17 -26.40 23.36 -0.27
N GLN A 18 -25.24 22.72 -0.16
CA GLN A 18 -23.96 23.31 -0.59
C GLN A 18 -23.58 22.96 -2.04
N ASN A 19 -24.21 21.93 -2.64
CA ASN A 19 -23.85 21.48 -3.96
C ASN A 19 -25.13 21.16 -4.78
N PRO A 20 -25.60 22.09 -5.61
CA PRO A 20 -26.80 21.92 -6.44
C PRO A 20 -26.72 20.74 -7.42
N ASP A 21 -25.53 20.42 -7.93
CA ASP A 21 -25.33 19.29 -8.84
C ASP A 21 -25.50 17.97 -8.09
N PHE A 22 -25.05 17.89 -6.85
CA PHE A 22 -25.26 16.73 -5.98
C PHE A 22 -26.76 16.54 -5.67
N ASP A 23 -27.46 17.61 -5.34
CA ASP A 23 -28.92 17.57 -5.09
C ASP A 23 -29.67 17.08 -6.33
N SER A 24 -29.32 17.61 -7.50
CA SER A 24 -29.95 17.23 -8.77
C SER A 24 -29.70 15.75 -9.11
N GLU A 25 -28.48 15.29 -8.97
CA GLU A 25 -28.10 13.89 -9.23
C GLU A 25 -28.73 12.92 -8.24
N LEU A 26 -28.79 13.30 -6.94
CA LEU A 26 -29.44 12.53 -5.88
C LEU A 26 -30.95 12.39 -6.19
N ARG A 27 -31.63 13.48 -6.54
CA ARG A 27 -33.05 13.46 -6.91
C ARG A 27 -33.30 12.57 -8.13
N LYS A 28 -32.46 12.65 -9.15
CA LYS A 28 -32.53 11.81 -10.35
C LYS A 28 -32.36 10.32 -10.03
N LYS A 29 -31.39 9.98 -9.20
CA LYS A 29 -31.12 8.60 -8.77
C LYS A 29 -32.25 8.01 -7.94
N LEU A 30 -32.91 8.83 -7.12
CA LEU A 30 -34.01 8.41 -6.25
C LEU A 30 -35.37 8.42 -6.96
N ASN A 31 -35.44 8.79 -8.26
CA ASN A 31 -36.68 8.98 -9.00
C ASN A 31 -37.71 9.86 -8.21
N ILE A 32 -37.19 10.88 -7.50
CA ILE A 32 -38.05 11.84 -6.82
C ILE A 32 -38.64 12.76 -7.87
N VAL A 33 -39.77 12.35 -8.42
CA VAL A 33 -40.65 13.24 -9.21
C VAL A 33 -41.30 14.20 -8.20
N THR A 34 -41.26 15.49 -8.51
CA THR A 34 -41.80 16.58 -7.72
C THR A 34 -43.34 16.51 -7.69
N SER A 35 -43.92 15.50 -7.05
CA SER A 35 -45.31 15.47 -6.69
C SER A 35 -45.45 15.50 -5.16
N ASN A 36 -46.37 16.27 -4.65
CA ASN A 36 -46.68 16.53 -3.22
C ASN A 36 -47.12 15.28 -2.45
N GLU A 37 -46.63 14.11 -2.76
CA GLU A 37 -46.88 12.91 -2.02
C GLU A 37 -45.87 12.80 -0.88
N THR A 38 -46.37 12.72 0.33
CA THR A 38 -45.64 12.45 1.57
C THR A 38 -44.83 11.16 1.33
N LEU A 39 -43.56 11.31 1.06
CA LEU A 39 -42.62 10.20 0.86
C LEU A 39 -42.52 9.42 2.19
N LEU A 40 -43.26 8.35 2.30
CA LEU A 40 -42.90 7.25 3.19
C LEU A 40 -41.60 6.67 2.59
N ILE A 41 -40.45 7.22 3.04
CA ILE A 41 -39.16 6.70 2.69
C ILE A 41 -39.02 5.39 3.45
N GLY A 42 -39.30 4.26 2.77
CA GLY A 42 -39.05 2.95 3.38
C GLY A 42 -37.58 2.77 3.69
N ASP A 43 -37.22 1.95 4.67
CA ASP A 43 -35.85 1.68 5.14
C ASP A 43 -34.90 1.33 4.01
N GLU A 44 -35.38 0.69 2.96
CA GLU A 44 -34.60 0.31 1.80
C GLU A 44 -34.11 1.52 0.98
N ARG A 45 -34.90 2.55 0.79
CA ARG A 45 -34.53 3.79 0.11
C ARG A 45 -33.54 4.60 0.94
N ILE A 46 -33.70 4.65 2.25
CA ILE A 46 -32.74 5.30 3.15
C ILE A 46 -31.37 4.61 3.05
N ASN A 47 -31.36 3.29 3.02
CA ASN A 47 -30.12 2.52 2.86
C ASN A 47 -29.46 2.77 1.49
N GLN A 48 -30.23 2.87 0.40
CA GLN A 48 -29.69 3.18 -0.92
C GLN A 48 -29.07 4.58 -0.97
N ILE A 49 -29.71 5.58 -0.37
CA ILE A 49 -29.17 6.94 -0.25
C ILE A 49 -27.87 6.93 0.55
N TYR A 50 -27.90 6.24 1.69
CA TYR A 50 -26.72 6.13 2.57
C TYR A 50 -25.54 5.51 1.84
N GLU A 51 -25.73 4.37 1.17
CA GLU A 51 -24.64 3.69 0.42
C GLU A 51 -24.13 4.59 -0.72
N TYR A 52 -24.99 5.24 -1.48
CA TYR A 52 -24.58 6.17 -2.53
C TYR A 52 -23.73 7.34 -2.01
N CYS A 53 -24.18 7.99 -0.92
CA CYS A 53 -23.42 9.08 -0.31
C CYS A 53 -22.06 8.59 0.22
N LEU A 54 -22.05 7.41 0.81
CA LEU A 54 -20.84 6.81 1.35
C LEU A 54 -19.83 6.45 0.26
N GLU A 55 -20.31 5.90 -0.86
CA GLU A 55 -19.46 5.64 -2.04
C GLU A 55 -18.79 6.93 -2.55
N ARG A 56 -19.54 8.03 -2.62
CA ARG A 56 -18.98 9.34 -3.04
C ARG A 56 -17.92 9.84 -2.06
N VAL A 57 -18.16 9.71 -0.76
CA VAL A 57 -17.19 10.12 0.28
C VAL A 57 -15.93 9.26 0.20
N VAL A 58 -16.08 7.94 0.08
CA VAL A 58 -14.95 7.02 -0.02
C VAL A 58 -14.16 7.28 -1.30
N ARG A 59 -14.82 7.49 -2.45
CA ARG A 59 -14.14 7.82 -3.69
C ARG A 59 -13.33 9.11 -3.57
N LYS A 60 -13.91 10.15 -2.97
CA LYS A 60 -13.17 11.39 -2.72
C LYS A 60 -11.95 11.18 -1.80
N GLN A 61 -12.09 10.38 -0.77
CA GLN A 61 -10.97 10.01 0.10
C GLN A 61 -9.88 9.26 -0.67
N ALA A 62 -10.26 8.34 -1.58
CA ALA A 62 -9.32 7.61 -2.42
C ALA A 62 -8.59 8.52 -3.41
N GLU A 63 -9.31 9.45 -4.04
CA GLU A 63 -8.72 10.46 -4.93
C GLU A 63 -7.73 11.36 -4.19
N ASP A 64 -8.08 11.81 -2.98
CA ASP A 64 -7.19 12.61 -2.14
C ASP A 64 -5.97 11.80 -1.67
N PHE A 65 -6.16 10.52 -1.32
CA PHE A 65 -5.09 9.62 -0.93
C PHE A 65 -4.05 9.41 -2.03
N TYR A 66 -4.50 9.22 -3.29
CA TYR A 66 -3.62 9.06 -4.44
C TYR A 66 -3.26 10.39 -5.14
N SER A 67 -3.68 11.53 -4.60
CA SER A 67 -3.28 12.84 -5.13
C SER A 67 -1.75 12.98 -5.12
N GLY A 68 -1.19 13.44 -6.25
CA GLY A 68 0.27 13.57 -6.41
C GLY A 68 1.03 12.24 -6.55
N PHE A 69 0.35 11.12 -6.76
CA PHE A 69 1.01 9.85 -7.01
C PHE A 69 1.77 9.89 -8.35
N PRO A 70 3.06 9.46 -8.41
CA PRO A 70 3.90 9.70 -9.58
C PRO A 70 3.49 8.94 -10.84
N MET A 71 2.83 7.79 -10.73
CA MET A 71 2.36 6.97 -11.84
C MET A 71 0.88 7.27 -12.13
N GLN A 72 0.62 8.36 -12.87
CA GLN A 72 -0.73 8.88 -13.11
C GLN A 72 -1.63 7.88 -13.83
N GLU A 73 -1.07 7.03 -14.68
CA GLU A 73 -1.78 5.98 -15.40
C GLU A 73 -2.41 4.92 -14.49
N LEU A 74 -1.89 4.76 -13.26
CA LEU A 74 -2.43 3.80 -12.29
C LEU A 74 -3.51 4.39 -11.38
N VAL A 75 -3.60 5.72 -11.27
CA VAL A 75 -4.42 6.38 -10.24
C VAL A 75 -5.88 5.92 -10.28
N ASN A 76 -6.48 5.83 -11.46
CA ASN A 76 -7.89 5.42 -11.56
C ASN A 76 -8.13 3.99 -11.05
N VAL A 77 -7.25 3.05 -11.40
CA VAL A 77 -7.33 1.66 -10.92
C VAL A 77 -7.12 1.58 -9.42
N LEU A 78 -6.15 2.34 -8.89
CA LEU A 78 -5.87 2.38 -7.45
C LEU A 78 -7.02 3.00 -6.66
N VAL A 79 -7.68 4.04 -7.18
CA VAL A 79 -8.88 4.64 -6.59
C VAL A 79 -10.02 3.63 -6.52
N ASP A 80 -10.25 2.88 -7.59
CA ASP A 80 -11.30 1.84 -7.63
C ASP A 80 -10.99 0.70 -6.65
N ASP A 81 -9.75 0.25 -6.56
CA ASP A 81 -9.30 -0.77 -5.61
C ASP A 81 -9.40 -0.28 -4.16
N TYR A 82 -9.09 0.99 -3.89
CA TYR A 82 -9.27 1.59 -2.58
C TYR A 82 -10.75 1.63 -2.19
N CYS A 83 -11.64 2.04 -3.08
CA CYS A 83 -13.08 2.04 -2.85
C CYS A 83 -13.59 0.62 -2.53
N ARG A 84 -13.10 -0.39 -3.26
CA ARG A 84 -13.43 -1.80 -3.02
C ARG A 84 -12.90 -2.29 -1.67
N MET A 85 -11.68 -1.93 -1.32
CA MET A 85 -11.08 -2.23 -0.02
C MET A 85 -11.93 -1.68 1.14
N GLU A 86 -12.34 -0.40 1.06
CA GLU A 86 -13.18 0.24 2.05
C GLU A 86 -14.60 -0.36 2.12
N PHE A 87 -15.14 -0.79 1.00
CA PHE A 87 -16.40 -1.53 0.97
C PHE A 87 -16.30 -2.83 1.79
N PHE A 88 -15.25 -3.64 1.57
CA PHE A 88 -15.05 -4.89 2.32
C PHE A 88 -14.75 -4.66 3.79
N ARG A 89 -13.99 -3.61 4.13
CA ARG A 89 -13.75 -3.23 5.53
C ARG A 89 -15.06 -2.94 6.26
N ARG A 90 -15.99 -2.21 5.64
CA ARG A 90 -17.30 -1.89 6.22
C ARG A 90 -18.23 -3.10 6.36
N LYS A 91 -18.07 -4.07 5.49
CA LYS A 91 -18.82 -5.35 5.55
C LYS A 91 -18.17 -6.37 6.50
N ASP A 92 -17.09 -6.00 7.17
CA ASP A 92 -16.27 -6.89 8.03
C ASP A 92 -15.75 -8.15 7.29
N ALA A 93 -15.60 -8.05 5.97
CA ALA A 93 -15.07 -9.09 5.10
C ALA A 93 -13.53 -9.01 5.04
N PHE A 94 -12.86 -9.46 6.10
CA PHE A 94 -11.43 -9.26 6.30
C PHE A 94 -10.55 -9.84 5.20
N GLY A 95 -10.85 -11.06 4.71
CA GLY A 95 -10.08 -11.67 3.62
C GLY A 95 -10.17 -10.88 2.31
N ASP A 96 -11.38 -10.43 1.94
CA ASP A 96 -11.61 -9.62 0.74
C ASP A 96 -11.00 -8.21 0.87
N PHE A 97 -11.01 -7.65 2.08
CA PHE A 97 -10.28 -6.42 2.41
C PHE A 97 -8.77 -6.60 2.16
N CYS A 98 -8.17 -7.67 2.68
CA CYS A 98 -6.73 -7.97 2.46
C CYS A 98 -6.42 -8.16 0.98
N LEU A 99 -7.30 -8.82 0.22
CA LEU A 99 -7.15 -9.02 -1.21
C LEU A 99 -7.15 -7.67 -1.96
N ALA A 100 -8.17 -6.83 -1.74
CA ALA A 100 -8.30 -5.54 -2.41
C ALA A 100 -7.17 -4.57 -2.01
N LEU A 101 -6.70 -4.63 -0.76
CA LEU A 101 -5.54 -3.87 -0.31
C LEU A 101 -4.26 -4.35 -1.00
N TYR A 102 -4.04 -5.67 -1.05
CA TYR A 102 -2.83 -6.22 -1.68
C TYR A 102 -2.78 -5.96 -3.18
N GLN A 103 -3.92 -5.94 -3.87
CA GLN A 103 -3.99 -5.63 -5.30
C GLN A 103 -3.44 -4.23 -5.61
N GLN A 104 -3.65 -3.26 -4.74
CA GLN A 104 -3.06 -1.92 -4.86
C GLN A 104 -1.52 -1.98 -4.75
N ILE A 105 -1.01 -2.70 -3.74
CA ILE A 105 0.44 -2.90 -3.54
C ILE A 105 1.05 -3.62 -4.74
N GLU A 106 0.42 -4.68 -5.23
CA GLU A 106 0.88 -5.48 -6.35
C GLU A 106 0.88 -4.70 -7.67
N CYS A 107 -0.16 -3.92 -7.94
CA CYS A 107 -0.27 -3.06 -9.11
C CYS A 107 0.90 -2.06 -9.17
N VAL A 108 1.13 -1.34 -8.08
CA VAL A 108 2.22 -0.36 -7.96
C VAL A 108 3.58 -1.05 -8.07
N THR A 109 3.76 -2.15 -7.35
CA THR A 109 5.04 -2.89 -7.32
C THR A 109 5.40 -3.46 -8.68
N ASN A 110 4.45 -4.05 -9.41
CA ASN A 110 4.69 -4.60 -10.74
C ASN A 110 5.04 -3.50 -11.75
N ASN A 111 4.38 -2.36 -11.69
CA ASN A 111 4.72 -1.21 -12.53
C ASN A 111 6.16 -0.73 -12.25
N LEU A 112 6.50 -0.53 -10.97
CA LEU A 112 7.85 -0.12 -10.56
C LEU A 112 8.94 -1.14 -10.95
N CYS A 113 8.67 -2.44 -10.78
CA CYS A 113 9.62 -3.48 -11.17
C CYS A 113 9.79 -3.60 -12.71
N SER A 114 8.90 -3.01 -13.49
CA SER A 114 9.03 -2.89 -14.94
C SER A 114 9.82 -1.65 -15.37
N ASN A 115 10.15 -0.75 -14.42
CA ASN A 115 10.93 0.44 -14.70
C ASN A 115 12.42 0.08 -14.95
N PRO A 116 12.99 0.44 -16.12
CA PRO A 116 14.35 0.06 -16.48
C PRO A 116 15.42 0.69 -15.58
N ASP A 117 15.17 1.87 -15.02
CA ASP A 117 16.11 2.52 -14.11
C ASP A 117 16.17 1.81 -12.77
N LEU A 118 15.01 1.40 -12.23
CA LEU A 118 14.97 0.64 -10.98
C LEU A 118 15.60 -0.75 -11.15
N ASP A 119 15.34 -1.42 -12.27
CA ASP A 119 15.97 -2.71 -12.60
C ASP A 119 17.49 -2.59 -12.72
N TYR A 120 17.98 -1.54 -13.38
CA TYR A 120 19.42 -1.24 -13.46
C TYR A 120 20.03 -1.00 -12.07
N ILE A 121 19.43 -0.15 -11.25
CA ILE A 121 19.88 0.14 -9.89
C ILE A 121 19.98 -1.15 -9.07
N ALA A 122 18.90 -1.94 -9.08
CA ALA A 122 18.82 -3.16 -8.29
C ALA A 122 19.88 -4.18 -8.71
N LYS A 123 20.08 -4.40 -10.00
CA LYS A 123 21.14 -5.28 -10.52
C LYS A 123 22.52 -4.82 -10.08
N ARG A 124 22.78 -3.53 -10.21
CA ARG A 124 24.10 -2.95 -9.89
C ARG A 124 24.44 -3.04 -8.41
N MET A 125 23.44 -2.88 -7.57
CA MET A 125 23.61 -2.82 -6.11
C MET A 125 23.32 -4.13 -5.39
N TRP A 126 22.93 -5.20 -6.10
CA TRP A 126 22.41 -6.43 -5.53
C TRP A 126 23.30 -7.06 -4.45
N GLY A 127 24.59 -7.14 -4.72
CA GLY A 127 25.58 -7.66 -3.78
C GLY A 127 26.14 -6.63 -2.78
N CYS A 128 25.69 -5.38 -2.83
CA CYS A 128 26.18 -4.34 -1.93
C CYS A 128 25.65 -4.54 -0.51
N PRO A 129 26.35 -4.03 0.52
CA PRO A 129 25.84 -3.99 1.89
C PRO A 129 24.49 -3.29 1.97
N ALA A 130 23.54 -3.90 2.67
CA ALA A 130 22.17 -3.42 2.74
C ALA A 130 22.00 -2.18 3.62
N TYR A 131 22.77 -2.09 4.72
CA TYR A 131 22.73 -0.99 5.68
C TYR A 131 24.08 -0.80 6.35
N VAL A 132 24.26 0.35 6.97
CA VAL A 132 25.47 0.69 7.72
C VAL A 132 25.19 0.50 9.20
N ILE A 133 25.99 -0.34 9.85
CA ILE A 133 26.03 -0.38 11.30
C ILE A 133 26.92 0.78 11.75
N THR A 134 26.33 1.83 12.29
CA THR A 134 27.11 2.86 12.99
C THR A 134 27.45 2.34 14.38
N ALA A 135 28.72 2.23 14.71
CA ALA A 135 29.14 2.12 16.11
C ALA A 135 28.59 3.35 16.86
N LYS A 136 27.95 3.12 17.99
CA LYS A 136 27.19 4.14 18.74
C LYS A 136 27.95 5.42 19.10
N ASP A 137 29.27 5.45 18.94
CA ASP A 137 30.12 6.44 19.58
C ASP A 137 31.03 7.25 18.66
N THR A 138 30.94 7.10 17.33
CA THR A 138 31.78 7.89 16.40
C THR A 138 31.00 8.39 15.21
N PRO A 139 30.95 9.72 14.97
CA PRO A 139 30.51 10.28 13.70
C PRO A 139 31.59 9.97 12.63
N ILE A 140 31.43 8.83 11.96
CA ILE A 140 32.33 8.44 10.89
C ILE A 140 31.93 9.18 9.63
N SER A 141 32.88 9.86 8.96
CA SER A 141 32.66 10.46 7.65
C SER A 141 32.18 9.41 6.64
N ILE A 142 31.40 9.85 5.65
CA ILE A 142 30.82 8.97 4.62
C ILE A 142 31.89 8.12 3.94
N GLU A 143 33.11 8.62 3.81
CA GLU A 143 34.25 7.98 3.16
C GLU A 143 34.89 6.85 3.98
N ASN A 144 34.75 6.85 5.30
CA ASN A 144 35.34 5.87 6.22
C ASN A 144 34.31 4.91 6.85
N ARG A 145 33.09 4.87 6.35
CA ARG A 145 32.06 3.95 6.84
C ARG A 145 32.47 2.51 6.53
N ARG A 146 32.92 1.78 7.52
CA ARG A 146 33.04 0.32 7.43
C ARG A 146 31.62 -0.24 7.33
N TYR A 147 31.31 -0.80 6.16
CA TYR A 147 30.08 -1.53 5.93
C TYR A 147 30.18 -2.88 6.63
N GLU A 148 29.90 -2.91 7.92
CA GLU A 148 29.83 -4.15 8.70
C GLU A 148 28.38 -4.72 8.69
N SER A 149 27.69 -4.62 7.58
CA SER A 149 26.44 -5.35 7.46
C SER A 149 26.76 -6.78 7.03
N ALA A 150 26.37 -7.74 7.86
CA ALA A 150 26.41 -9.15 7.51
C ALA A 150 25.46 -9.49 6.35
N TYR A 151 24.67 -8.54 5.89
CA TYR A 151 23.61 -8.72 4.91
C TYR A 151 23.86 -7.85 3.68
N SER A 152 23.86 -8.47 2.52
CA SER A 152 23.71 -7.77 1.24
C SER A 152 22.26 -7.37 1.02
N ILE A 153 22.02 -6.47 0.05
CA ILE A 153 20.65 -6.13 -0.38
C ILE A 153 19.93 -7.39 -0.84
N ALA A 154 20.62 -8.28 -1.58
CA ALA A 154 20.09 -9.59 -1.97
C ALA A 154 19.61 -10.41 -0.79
N SER A 155 20.41 -10.53 0.26
CA SER A 155 20.06 -11.29 1.47
C SER A 155 18.82 -10.73 2.16
N LEU A 156 18.72 -9.40 2.20
CA LEU A 156 17.58 -8.70 2.79
C LEU A 156 16.28 -8.92 2.01
N VAL A 157 16.35 -8.79 0.69
CA VAL A 157 15.20 -8.98 -0.20
C VAL A 157 14.73 -10.43 -0.20
N LEU A 158 15.67 -11.39 -0.25
CA LEU A 158 15.36 -12.81 -0.34
C LEU A 158 15.05 -13.46 1.02
N TYR A 159 15.21 -12.74 2.14
CA TYR A 159 15.11 -13.30 3.49
C TYR A 159 16.01 -14.52 3.71
N LYS A 160 17.21 -14.48 3.14
CA LYS A 160 18.21 -15.54 3.25
C LYS A 160 19.43 -15.02 3.98
N ASN A 161 19.80 -15.67 5.07
CA ASN A 161 20.99 -15.32 5.83
C ASN A 161 22.26 -15.69 5.05
N ASN A 162 23.24 -14.79 5.02
CA ASN A 162 24.60 -15.02 4.49
C ASN A 162 24.70 -15.41 3.01
N ILE A 163 23.69 -15.18 2.20
CA ILE A 163 23.78 -15.40 0.75
C ILE A 163 24.17 -14.08 0.09
N ILE A 164 25.36 -14.06 -0.47
CA ILE A 164 25.81 -13.00 -1.38
C ILE A 164 25.53 -13.51 -2.79
N GLU A 165 24.31 -13.32 -3.29
CA GLU A 165 24.06 -13.49 -4.71
C GLU A 165 24.69 -12.30 -5.45
N LYS A 166 25.70 -12.61 -6.26
CA LYS A 166 26.45 -11.58 -6.98
C LYS A 166 25.73 -11.02 -8.19
N SER A 167 24.67 -11.67 -8.64
CA SER A 167 23.90 -11.25 -9.82
C SER A 167 22.42 -11.56 -9.70
N MET A 168 21.62 -10.69 -10.28
CA MET A 168 20.18 -10.84 -10.46
C MET A 168 19.86 -10.71 -11.95
N SER A 169 18.98 -11.55 -12.46
CA SER A 169 18.58 -11.53 -13.88
C SER A 169 17.71 -10.33 -14.22
N SER A 170 16.63 -10.13 -13.46
CA SER A 170 15.69 -9.01 -13.60
C SER A 170 14.84 -8.88 -12.34
N LEU A 171 14.38 -7.67 -12.02
CA LEU A 171 13.37 -7.44 -10.99
C LEU A 171 12.06 -8.17 -11.27
N GLN A 172 11.71 -8.34 -12.54
CA GLN A 172 10.49 -9.06 -12.93
C GLN A 172 10.53 -10.54 -12.56
N SER A 173 11.72 -11.15 -12.45
CA SER A 173 11.87 -12.56 -12.08
C SER A 173 11.70 -12.84 -10.58
N LEU A 174 11.67 -11.81 -9.75
CA LEU A 174 11.46 -11.93 -8.32
C LEU A 174 10.01 -12.33 -8.00
N SER A 175 9.83 -13.04 -6.90
CA SER A 175 8.49 -13.33 -6.36
C SER A 175 7.77 -12.05 -5.92
N ALA A 176 6.46 -12.12 -5.75
CA ALA A 176 5.65 -10.95 -5.38
C ALA A 176 6.15 -10.26 -4.10
N THR A 177 6.46 -11.03 -3.06
CA THR A 177 6.97 -10.47 -1.79
C THR A 177 8.39 -9.93 -1.91
N GLU A 178 9.24 -10.54 -2.74
CA GLU A 178 10.60 -10.04 -3.02
C GLU A 178 10.56 -8.71 -3.78
N LYS A 179 9.67 -8.58 -4.76
CA LYS A 179 9.42 -7.31 -5.47
C LYS A 179 9.02 -6.20 -4.51
N VAL A 180 8.05 -6.48 -3.61
CA VAL A 180 7.62 -5.50 -2.59
C VAL A 180 8.78 -5.07 -1.71
N ARG A 181 9.56 -6.02 -1.19
CA ARG A 181 10.75 -5.73 -0.37
C ARG A 181 11.79 -4.89 -1.12
N THR A 182 11.98 -5.15 -2.41
CA THR A 182 12.89 -4.38 -3.26
C THR A 182 12.42 -2.94 -3.42
N VAL A 183 11.13 -2.74 -3.73
CA VAL A 183 10.54 -1.39 -3.88
C VAL A 183 10.66 -0.62 -2.57
N VAL A 184 10.27 -1.21 -1.44
CA VAL A 184 10.40 -0.59 -0.12
C VAL A 184 11.85 -0.23 0.17
N TYR A 185 12.80 -1.11 -0.14
CA TYR A 185 14.21 -0.85 0.10
C TYR A 185 14.71 0.38 -0.68
N TYR A 186 14.51 0.39 -2.00
CA TYR A 186 15.07 1.44 -2.84
C TYR A 186 14.34 2.77 -2.72
N LEU A 187 13.03 2.77 -2.65
CA LEU A 187 12.26 4.00 -2.61
C LEU A 187 12.02 4.52 -1.18
N GLY A 188 11.81 3.62 -0.21
CA GLY A 188 11.54 4.04 1.15
C GLY A 188 12.78 4.34 1.99
N TYR A 189 13.83 3.56 1.84
CA TYR A 189 14.99 3.61 2.75
C TYR A 189 16.28 4.03 2.08
N LYS A 190 16.56 3.56 0.87
CA LYS A 190 17.82 3.88 0.18
C LYS A 190 17.75 5.18 -0.61
N ALA A 191 16.58 5.56 -1.11
CA ALA A 191 16.39 6.77 -1.89
C ALA A 191 16.88 8.03 -1.18
N THR A 192 16.72 8.09 0.12
CA THR A 192 17.11 9.26 0.92
C THR A 192 18.59 9.32 1.25
N MET A 193 19.42 8.38 0.80
CA MET A 193 20.84 8.26 1.16
C MET A 193 21.10 8.25 2.67
N ARG A 194 20.07 8.04 3.46
CA ARG A 194 20.15 7.91 4.92
C ARG A 194 20.57 6.50 5.29
N ASN A 195 21.05 6.33 6.51
CA ASN A 195 21.23 4.98 7.06
C ASN A 195 19.87 4.29 7.04
N VAL A 196 19.83 3.11 6.41
CA VAL A 196 18.61 2.30 6.42
C VAL A 196 18.36 1.89 7.86
N ASP A 197 17.26 2.35 8.44
CA ASP A 197 16.79 1.81 9.70
C ASP A 197 16.24 0.41 9.46
N TYR A 198 17.04 -0.58 9.83
CA TYR A 198 16.73 -1.98 9.57
C TYR A 198 15.44 -2.42 10.27
N GLU A 199 15.19 -1.95 11.48
CA GLU A 199 13.98 -2.34 12.23
C GLU A 199 12.73 -1.77 11.58
N SER A 200 12.74 -0.51 11.16
CA SER A 200 11.62 0.08 10.42
C SER A 200 11.40 -0.60 9.06
N TYR A 201 12.47 -0.93 8.33
CA TYR A 201 12.36 -1.71 7.10
C TYR A 201 11.71 -3.08 7.35
N LYS A 202 12.15 -3.78 8.39
CA LYS A 202 11.65 -5.09 8.76
C LYS A 202 10.18 -5.03 9.19
N GLU A 203 9.81 -4.02 9.96
CA GLU A 203 8.44 -3.82 10.40
C GLU A 203 7.48 -3.63 9.22
N ILE A 204 7.75 -2.68 8.32
CA ILE A 204 6.89 -2.43 7.16
C ILE A 204 6.84 -3.64 6.22
N THR A 205 7.97 -4.26 5.91
CA THR A 205 8.00 -5.43 5.01
C THR A 205 7.34 -6.66 5.62
N SER A 206 7.36 -6.81 6.95
CA SER A 206 6.61 -7.84 7.67
C SER A 206 5.10 -7.62 7.53
N LEU A 207 4.61 -6.39 7.76
CA LEU A 207 3.19 -6.06 7.59
C LEU A 207 2.71 -6.28 6.15
N LEU A 208 3.50 -5.84 5.15
CA LEU A 208 3.17 -6.08 3.74
C LEU A 208 3.17 -7.57 3.38
N THR A 209 4.03 -8.37 4.01
CA THR A 209 4.02 -9.82 3.86
C THR A 209 2.79 -10.45 4.53
N ASP A 210 2.39 -9.97 5.70
CA ASP A 210 1.18 -10.41 6.39
C ASP A 210 -0.09 -10.16 5.54
N ILE A 211 -0.18 -8.99 4.90
CA ILE A 211 -1.27 -8.69 3.96
C ILE A 211 -1.27 -9.70 2.81
N TYR A 212 -0.09 -9.98 2.24
CA TYR A 212 0.08 -10.99 1.19
C TYR A 212 -0.42 -12.37 1.63
N GLN A 213 -0.09 -12.80 2.84
CA GLN A 213 -0.53 -14.10 3.36
C GLN A 213 -2.04 -14.15 3.61
N CYS A 214 -2.62 -13.05 4.13
CA CYS A 214 -4.04 -12.98 4.44
C CYS A 214 -4.94 -12.82 3.21
N ARG A 215 -4.43 -12.39 2.04
CA ARG A 215 -5.25 -12.18 0.83
C ARG A 215 -5.92 -13.46 0.31
N ASN A 216 -5.34 -14.61 0.63
CA ASN A 216 -5.82 -15.91 0.17
C ASN A 216 -6.79 -16.61 1.14
N MET A 217 -7.22 -15.94 2.22
CA MET A 217 -8.12 -16.53 3.23
C MET A 217 -9.40 -17.12 2.63
N ASN A 218 -9.92 -16.49 1.57
CA ASN A 218 -11.19 -16.90 0.93
C ASN A 218 -10.96 -17.73 -0.35
N HIS A 219 -9.73 -18.11 -0.68
CA HIS A 219 -9.44 -18.90 -1.88
C HIS A 219 -10.01 -20.32 -1.74
N ARG A 220 -11.11 -20.59 -2.46
CA ARG A 220 -11.70 -21.92 -2.55
C ARG A 220 -10.89 -22.76 -3.55
N GLY A 221 -10.22 -23.81 -3.08
CA GLY A 221 -9.63 -24.83 -3.93
C GLY A 221 -8.12 -25.00 -3.90
N SER A 222 -7.35 -24.11 -3.26
CA SER A 222 -5.93 -24.35 -2.98
C SER A 222 -5.72 -24.62 -1.49
N LYS A 223 -4.87 -25.62 -1.16
CA LYS A 223 -4.40 -25.77 0.23
C LYS A 223 -3.61 -24.52 0.63
N GLN A 224 -3.96 -23.95 1.76
CA GLN A 224 -3.16 -22.89 2.38
C GLN A 224 -1.75 -23.45 2.69
N THR A 225 -0.76 -22.62 2.50
CA THR A 225 0.61 -22.95 2.92
C THR A 225 0.73 -22.82 4.44
N GLU A 226 1.70 -23.49 5.03
CA GLU A 226 1.98 -23.39 6.47
C GLU A 226 2.20 -21.93 6.94
N TRP A 227 2.78 -21.09 6.08
CA TRP A 227 3.00 -19.68 6.34
C TRP A 227 1.70 -18.87 6.35
N GLU A 228 0.79 -19.17 5.41
CA GLU A 228 -0.54 -18.57 5.37
C GLU A 228 -1.35 -18.94 6.61
N GLU A 229 -1.38 -20.23 6.99
CA GLU A 229 -2.07 -20.68 8.21
C GLU A 229 -1.53 -20.00 9.46
N LYS A 230 -0.22 -19.91 9.63
CA LYS A 230 0.40 -19.21 10.77
C LYS A 230 0.02 -17.73 10.83
N ALA A 231 0.05 -17.05 9.68
CA ALA A 231 -0.34 -15.64 9.61
C ALA A 231 -1.83 -15.46 9.94
N ILE A 232 -2.70 -16.26 9.33
CA ILE A 232 -4.15 -16.20 9.55
C ILE A 232 -4.50 -16.46 11.00
N ASN A 233 -3.96 -17.53 11.60
CA ASN A 233 -4.21 -17.90 13.00
C ASN A 233 -3.75 -16.81 13.99
N ARG A 234 -2.72 -16.06 13.66
CA ARG A 234 -2.23 -14.94 14.47
C ARG A 234 -3.05 -13.66 14.30
N ILE A 235 -3.46 -13.38 13.07
CA ILE A 235 -4.05 -12.09 12.66
C ILE A 235 -5.56 -12.07 12.83
N PHE A 236 -6.25 -13.12 12.37
CA PHE A 236 -7.70 -13.14 12.30
C PHE A 236 -8.41 -12.94 13.64
N PRO A 237 -7.94 -13.50 14.78
CA PRO A 237 -8.54 -13.22 16.09
C PRO A 237 -8.48 -11.74 16.51
N GLN A 238 -7.56 -10.98 15.90
CA GLN A 238 -7.33 -9.56 16.17
C GLN A 238 -7.64 -8.68 14.95
N LYS A 239 -8.50 -9.13 14.04
CA LYS A 239 -8.78 -8.45 12.75
C LYS A 239 -9.11 -6.97 12.90
N ALA A 240 -9.82 -6.58 13.98
CA ALA A 240 -10.16 -5.19 14.25
C ALA A 240 -8.92 -4.28 14.36
N VAL A 241 -7.85 -4.77 14.98
CA VAL A 241 -6.57 -4.06 15.08
C VAL A 241 -5.84 -4.08 13.73
N TYR A 242 -5.90 -5.22 13.03
CA TYR A 242 -5.20 -5.39 11.76
C TYR A 242 -5.81 -4.60 10.60
N TYR A 243 -7.10 -4.28 10.60
CA TYR A 243 -7.67 -3.30 9.67
C TYR A 243 -6.90 -1.99 9.70
N HIS A 244 -6.60 -1.46 10.89
CA HIS A 244 -5.86 -0.21 11.04
C HIS A 244 -4.38 -0.37 10.71
N LYS A 245 -3.74 -1.44 11.16
CA LYS A 245 -2.31 -1.71 10.88
C LYS A 245 -2.06 -1.84 9.38
N PHE A 246 -2.93 -2.55 8.66
CA PHE A 246 -2.79 -2.76 7.23
C PHE A 246 -3.05 -1.50 6.41
N LEU A 247 -4.05 -0.71 6.79
CA LEU A 247 -4.25 0.62 6.21
C LEU A 247 -3.04 1.53 6.45
N GLY A 248 -2.51 1.55 7.65
CA GLY A 248 -1.28 2.28 7.97
C GLY A 248 -0.08 1.82 7.14
N ALA A 249 0.06 0.50 6.93
CA ALA A 249 1.11 -0.04 6.07
C ALA A 249 0.95 0.37 4.59
N LEU A 250 -0.29 0.38 4.05
CA LEU A 250 -0.55 0.90 2.71
C LEU A 250 -0.21 2.39 2.62
N THR A 251 -0.64 3.18 3.60
CA THR A 251 -0.36 4.62 3.64
C THR A 251 1.14 4.87 3.60
N LEU A 252 1.88 4.24 4.50
CA LEU A 252 3.35 4.38 4.56
C LEU A 252 4.02 3.93 3.26
N PHE A 253 3.57 2.83 2.66
CA PHE A 253 4.08 2.33 1.38
C PHE A 253 3.89 3.34 0.26
N ILE A 254 2.70 3.93 0.13
CA ILE A 254 2.40 4.93 -0.91
C ILE A 254 3.18 6.23 -0.69
N GLU A 255 3.28 6.70 0.56
CA GLU A 255 4.07 7.89 0.91
C GLU A 255 5.55 7.70 0.59
N GLN A 256 6.13 6.56 0.95
CA GLN A 256 7.52 6.22 0.62
C GLN A 256 7.78 6.23 -0.88
N ILE A 257 6.82 5.77 -1.69
CA ILE A 257 6.94 5.80 -3.15
C ILE A 257 6.87 7.24 -3.66
N LYS A 258 5.93 8.04 -3.19
CA LYS A 258 5.82 9.47 -3.57
C LYS A 258 7.13 10.23 -3.29
N GLU A 259 7.70 10.03 -2.12
CA GLU A 259 8.96 10.67 -1.71
C GLU A 259 10.17 10.10 -2.47
N GLY A 260 10.27 8.78 -2.56
CA GLY A 260 11.39 8.08 -3.15
C GLY A 260 11.50 8.25 -4.66
N TRP A 261 10.37 8.41 -5.34
CA TRP A 261 10.33 8.56 -6.79
C TRP A 261 11.17 9.74 -7.29
N SER A 262 11.10 10.88 -6.62
CA SER A 262 11.87 12.07 -6.97
C SER A 262 13.39 11.86 -6.85
N SER A 263 13.82 10.92 -6.01
CA SER A 263 15.22 10.60 -5.74
C SER A 263 15.77 9.48 -6.62
N LEU A 264 14.97 8.87 -7.49
CA LEU A 264 15.38 7.71 -8.29
C LEU A 264 16.61 8.02 -9.17
N GLY A 265 16.67 9.22 -9.75
CA GLY A 265 17.82 9.69 -10.53
C GLY A 265 19.12 9.81 -9.72
N ASP A 266 19.01 10.21 -8.45
CA ASP A 266 20.16 10.30 -7.55
C ASP A 266 20.67 8.91 -7.15
N ILE A 267 19.76 7.98 -6.89
CA ILE A 267 20.10 6.59 -6.60
C ILE A 267 20.78 5.95 -7.79
N LYS A 268 20.30 6.22 -9.01
CA LYS A 268 20.91 5.74 -10.25
C LYS A 268 22.36 6.24 -10.40
N ARG A 269 22.57 7.55 -10.22
CA ARG A 269 23.91 8.15 -10.24
C ARG A 269 24.85 7.55 -9.17
N TYR A 270 24.31 7.22 -8.01
CA TYR A 270 25.05 6.52 -6.96
C TYR A 270 25.40 5.09 -7.40
N ALA A 271 24.46 4.34 -7.95
CA ALA A 271 24.66 2.98 -8.44
C ALA A 271 25.73 2.92 -9.56
N GLU A 272 25.78 3.92 -10.44
CA GLU A 272 26.79 4.04 -11.51
C GLU A 272 28.23 4.14 -10.97
N LYS A 273 28.42 4.78 -9.81
CA LYS A 273 29.73 4.95 -9.16
C LYS A 273 30.20 3.71 -8.42
N ILE A 274 29.32 2.76 -8.16
CA ILE A 274 29.69 1.51 -7.50
C ILE A 274 30.43 0.63 -8.49
N THR A 275 31.73 0.43 -8.24
CA THR A 275 32.53 -0.55 -8.98
C THR A 275 32.11 -1.94 -8.51
N PRO A 276 31.71 -2.88 -9.40
CA PRO A 276 31.46 -4.25 -9.00
C PRO A 276 32.74 -4.79 -8.36
N LYS A 277 32.68 -5.28 -7.14
CA LYS A 277 33.76 -6.10 -6.60
C LYS A 277 33.82 -7.37 -7.45
N THR A 278 34.82 -7.46 -8.29
CA THR A 278 35.20 -8.67 -9.07
C THR A 278 35.47 -9.83 -8.14
#